data_cbb9b42936f0660723ef03a6afd78879
#
_entry.id   cbb9b42936f0660723ef03a6afd78879
#
_cell.length_a   1.000
_cell.length_b   1.000
_cell.length_c   1.000
_cell.angle_alpha   90.00
_cell.angle_beta   90.00
_cell.angle_gamma   90.00
#
_symmetry.space_group_name_H-M   'P 1'
#
loop_
_entity.id
_entity.type
_entity.pdbx_description
1 polymer ?
#
loop_
_entity_poly.entity_id
_entity_poly.type
_entity_poly.pdbx_seq_one_letter_code
_entity_poly.pdbx_strand_id
1 'polypeptide(L)'
;DHSINGPEDLNGKRLCSVTGSTSAKVVKERFAKEVQLMEQPGYAECATALFSGIVAAVTTDDIILAGLASASRGKLRVVGKPFTQEYYGVGIRKGDTAFAKQINAAIEDMIKSGEWERAIEKNTEGTDYQPDPKYNPPTPDEGE
;
A
#
# COMPACT_ATOMS: atom_id res chain seq x y z
N ASP A 1 2.02 -17.14 -11.85
CA ASP A 1 2.55 -16.41 -13.01
C ASP A 1 3.82 -15.67 -12.60
N HIS A 2 4.92 -15.91 -13.29
CA HIS A 2 6.22 -15.25 -13.06
C HIS A 2 6.57 -14.25 -14.18
N SER A 3 5.61 -13.91 -15.04
CA SER A 3 5.82 -12.99 -16.16
C SER A 3 5.83 -11.51 -15.73
N ILE A 4 5.37 -11.19 -14.52
CA ILE A 4 5.32 -9.83 -13.99
C ILE A 4 6.33 -9.73 -12.83
N ASN A 5 7.36 -8.91 -13.00
CA ASN A 5 8.40 -8.67 -12.02
C ASN A 5 8.55 -7.18 -11.67
N GLY A 6 7.89 -6.32 -12.42
CA GLY A 6 7.87 -4.87 -12.20
C GLY A 6 6.71 -4.21 -12.95
N PRO A 7 6.52 -2.91 -12.74
CA PRO A 7 5.42 -2.18 -13.37
C PRO A 7 5.53 -2.10 -14.89
N GLU A 8 6.71 -2.22 -15.46
CA GLU A 8 6.96 -2.20 -16.91
C GLU A 8 6.37 -3.41 -17.63
N ASP A 9 6.23 -4.54 -16.92
CA ASP A 9 5.67 -5.79 -17.46
C ASP A 9 4.14 -5.75 -17.61
N LEU A 10 3.51 -4.65 -17.25
CA LEU A 10 2.04 -4.50 -17.24
C LEU A 10 1.46 -3.98 -18.57
N ASN A 11 2.29 -3.67 -19.58
CA ASN A 11 1.78 -3.29 -20.88
C ASN A 11 0.90 -4.39 -21.48
N GLY A 12 -0.28 -4.02 -21.98
CA GLY A 12 -1.28 -4.94 -22.52
C GLY A 12 -2.02 -5.81 -21.48
N LYS A 13 -1.69 -5.65 -20.18
CA LYS A 13 -2.32 -6.42 -19.09
C LYS A 13 -3.35 -5.58 -18.34
N ARG A 14 -4.27 -6.24 -17.63
CA ARG A 14 -5.23 -5.58 -16.74
C ARG A 14 -4.65 -5.44 -15.34
N LEU A 15 -4.72 -4.21 -14.83
CA LEU A 15 -4.22 -3.81 -13.51
C LEU A 15 -5.39 -3.29 -12.67
N CYS A 16 -5.57 -3.84 -11.47
CA CYS A 16 -6.59 -3.38 -10.54
C CYS A 16 -6.04 -2.39 -9.53
N SER A 17 -6.84 -1.38 -9.22
CA SER A 17 -6.64 -0.46 -8.10
C SER A 17 -7.98 0.02 -7.57
N VAL A 18 -7.97 0.71 -6.44
CA VAL A 18 -9.19 1.30 -5.86
C VAL A 18 -9.49 2.64 -6.54
N THR A 19 -10.77 2.90 -6.76
CA THR A 19 -11.25 4.17 -7.31
C THR A 19 -10.70 5.35 -6.52
N GLY A 20 -10.09 6.30 -7.24
CA GLY A 20 -9.44 7.47 -6.63
C GLY A 20 -8.01 7.23 -6.14
N SER A 21 -7.46 6.02 -6.26
CA SER A 21 -6.06 5.74 -5.96
C SER A 21 -5.13 6.37 -7.00
N THR A 22 -4.00 6.89 -6.54
CA THR A 22 -2.97 7.50 -7.40
C THR A 22 -2.04 6.48 -8.04
N SER A 23 -1.85 5.31 -7.42
CA SER A 23 -0.84 4.32 -7.83
C SER A 23 -1.06 3.79 -9.25
N ALA A 24 -2.29 3.47 -9.63
CA ALA A 24 -2.61 2.99 -10.99
C ALA A 24 -2.31 4.04 -12.07
N LYS A 25 -2.61 5.31 -11.77
CA LYS A 25 -2.29 6.43 -12.65
C LYS A 25 -0.77 6.57 -12.84
N VAL A 26 0.00 6.49 -11.76
CA VAL A 26 1.47 6.53 -11.83
C VAL A 26 2.02 5.39 -12.67
N VAL A 27 1.51 4.16 -12.49
CA VAL A 27 1.92 3.01 -13.34
C VAL A 27 1.66 3.32 -14.81
N LYS A 28 0.46 3.78 -15.14
CA LYS A 28 0.08 4.07 -16.54
C LYS A 28 0.90 5.20 -17.17
N GLU A 29 1.17 6.25 -16.42
CA GLU A 29 1.88 7.42 -16.94
C GLU A 29 3.40 7.20 -17.06
N ARG A 30 3.99 6.45 -16.14
CA ARG A 30 5.45 6.37 -16.02
C ARG A 30 6.05 5.06 -16.49
N PHE A 31 5.32 3.95 -16.43
CA PHE A 31 5.89 2.61 -16.64
C PHE A 31 5.21 1.80 -17.74
N ALA A 32 3.88 1.79 -17.79
CA ALA A 32 3.12 0.92 -18.69
C ALA A 32 1.95 1.68 -19.36
N LYS A 33 2.25 2.41 -20.42
CA LYS A 33 1.26 3.27 -21.12
C LYS A 33 0.07 2.51 -21.68
N GLU A 34 0.25 1.24 -22.03
CA GLU A 34 -0.78 0.36 -22.61
C GLU A 34 -1.48 -0.51 -21.55
N VAL A 35 -1.23 -0.27 -20.26
CA VAL A 35 -1.93 -0.98 -19.20
C VAL A 35 -3.42 -0.65 -19.22
N GLN A 36 -4.25 -1.69 -19.01
CA GLN A 36 -5.70 -1.55 -18.91
C GLN A 36 -6.09 -1.44 -17.44
N LEU A 37 -6.51 -0.27 -17.02
CA LEU A 37 -6.88 -0.02 -15.61
C LEU A 37 -8.29 -0.55 -15.34
N MET A 38 -8.45 -1.25 -14.22
CA MET A 38 -9.70 -1.68 -13.65
C MET A 38 -9.82 -1.12 -12.24
N GLU A 39 -10.86 -0.33 -11.98
CA GLU A 39 -11.11 0.23 -10.66
C GLU A 39 -12.16 -0.59 -9.90
N GLN A 40 -11.93 -0.76 -8.60
CA GLN A 40 -12.84 -1.45 -7.69
C GLN A 40 -13.10 -0.57 -6.46
N PRO A 41 -14.18 -0.82 -5.70
CA PRO A 41 -14.47 -0.08 -4.48
C PRO A 41 -13.44 -0.31 -3.35
N GLY A 42 -12.77 -1.47 -3.35
CA GLY A 42 -11.80 -1.84 -2.32
C GLY A 42 -10.74 -2.82 -2.81
N TYR A 43 -9.68 -2.98 -2.03
CA TYR A 43 -8.57 -3.88 -2.38
C TYR A 43 -8.94 -5.36 -2.22
N ALA A 44 -9.92 -5.70 -1.38
CA ALA A 44 -10.44 -7.07 -1.30
C ALA A 44 -11.08 -7.52 -2.62
N GLU A 45 -11.80 -6.61 -3.30
CA GLU A 45 -12.37 -6.85 -4.61
C GLU A 45 -11.30 -6.97 -5.69
N CYS A 46 -10.24 -6.17 -5.61
CA CYS A 46 -9.07 -6.31 -6.47
C CYS A 46 -8.37 -7.67 -6.27
N ALA A 47 -8.20 -8.12 -5.03
CA ALA A 47 -7.63 -9.43 -4.74
C ALA A 47 -8.51 -10.56 -5.30
N THR A 48 -9.83 -10.45 -5.17
CA THR A 48 -10.77 -11.41 -5.75
C THR A 48 -10.66 -11.46 -7.28
N ALA A 49 -10.56 -10.31 -7.95
CA ALA A 49 -10.37 -10.22 -9.38
C ALA A 49 -9.03 -10.84 -9.82
N LEU A 50 -7.98 -10.69 -9.02
CA LEU A 50 -6.68 -11.31 -9.26
C LEU A 50 -6.73 -12.83 -9.11
N PHE A 51 -7.37 -13.35 -8.06
CA PHE A 51 -7.55 -14.80 -7.88
C PHE A 51 -8.38 -15.44 -9.00
N SER A 52 -9.34 -14.70 -9.53
CA SER A 52 -10.20 -15.15 -10.63
C SER A 52 -9.55 -15.00 -12.02
N GLY A 53 -8.33 -14.44 -12.10
CA GLY A 53 -7.65 -14.19 -13.37
C GLY A 53 -8.27 -13.08 -14.22
N ILE A 54 -9.18 -12.29 -13.65
CA ILE A 54 -9.80 -11.14 -14.33
C ILE A 54 -8.78 -10.03 -14.53
N VAL A 55 -7.88 -9.83 -13.57
CA VAL A 55 -6.74 -8.92 -13.67
C VAL A 55 -5.43 -9.68 -13.48
N ALA A 56 -4.36 -9.12 -14.00
CA ALA A 56 -3.03 -9.71 -13.91
C ALA A 56 -2.24 -9.25 -12.67
N ALA A 57 -2.58 -8.08 -12.14
CA ALA A 57 -1.93 -7.48 -10.98
C ALA A 57 -2.84 -6.51 -10.24
N VAL A 58 -2.43 -6.17 -9.01
CA VAL A 58 -3.00 -5.10 -8.18
C VAL A 58 -1.89 -4.13 -7.84
N THR A 59 -2.17 -2.85 -7.85
CA THR A 59 -1.22 -1.80 -7.42
C THR A 59 -1.82 -0.94 -6.31
N THR A 60 -1.02 -0.69 -5.31
CA THR A 60 -1.27 0.23 -4.18
C THR A 60 0.03 0.36 -3.37
N ASP A 61 -0.04 0.90 -2.16
CA ASP A 61 1.10 1.04 -1.28
C ASP A 61 1.69 -0.33 -0.88
N ASP A 62 2.98 -0.38 -0.70
CA ASP A 62 3.73 -1.61 -0.45
C ASP A 62 3.24 -2.38 0.79
N ILE A 63 2.93 -1.68 1.88
CA ILE A 63 2.40 -2.32 3.09
C ILE A 63 1.01 -2.91 2.88
N ILE A 64 0.15 -2.28 2.07
CA ILE A 64 -1.18 -2.83 1.73
C ILE A 64 -1.00 -4.08 0.89
N LEU A 65 -0.11 -4.06 -0.10
CA LEU A 65 0.22 -5.24 -0.91
C LEU A 65 0.79 -6.38 -0.07
N ALA A 66 1.68 -6.07 0.87
CA ALA A 66 2.22 -7.06 1.80
C ALA A 66 1.13 -7.67 2.69
N GLY A 67 0.20 -6.86 3.19
CA GLY A 67 -0.96 -7.34 3.94
C GLY A 67 -1.85 -8.28 3.12
N LEU A 68 -2.14 -7.97 1.85
CA LEU A 68 -2.89 -8.84 0.95
C LEU A 68 -2.13 -10.16 0.67
N ALA A 69 -0.82 -10.08 0.46
CA ALA A 69 0.02 -11.26 0.26
C ALA A 69 0.04 -12.15 1.51
N SER A 70 0.23 -11.58 2.70
CA SER A 70 0.16 -12.28 3.98
C SER A 70 -1.18 -13.00 4.16
N ALA A 71 -2.29 -12.29 3.97
CA ALA A 71 -3.64 -12.87 4.08
C ALA A 71 -3.92 -13.97 3.04
N SER A 72 -3.22 -13.96 1.91
CA SER A 72 -3.37 -14.94 0.83
C SER A 72 -2.75 -16.30 1.13
N ARG A 73 -1.95 -16.42 2.19
CA ARG A 73 -1.22 -17.63 2.57
C ARG A 73 -0.36 -18.19 1.43
N GLY A 74 0.45 -17.33 0.82
CA GLY A 74 1.39 -17.69 -0.24
C GLY A 74 0.82 -17.79 -1.65
N LYS A 75 -0.46 -17.43 -1.86
CA LYS A 75 -1.05 -17.41 -3.19
C LYS A 75 -0.75 -16.13 -3.98
N LEU A 76 -0.43 -15.06 -3.29
CA LEU A 76 0.00 -13.78 -3.87
C LEU A 76 1.43 -13.47 -3.45
N ARG A 77 2.14 -12.74 -4.29
CA ARG A 77 3.47 -12.21 -4.02
C ARG A 77 3.53 -10.73 -4.37
N VAL A 78 4.29 -9.97 -3.65
CA VAL A 78 4.65 -8.60 -4.03
C VAL A 78 5.84 -8.66 -4.98
N VAL A 79 5.85 -7.84 -6.01
CA VAL A 79 6.90 -7.82 -7.04
C VAL A 79 7.43 -6.41 -7.26
N GLY A 80 8.65 -6.34 -7.77
CA GLY A 80 9.32 -5.07 -8.04
C GLY A 80 9.84 -4.40 -6.80
N LYS A 81 10.11 -3.10 -6.94
CA LYS A 81 10.55 -2.21 -5.86
C LYS A 81 9.58 -1.05 -5.74
N PRO A 82 9.44 -0.42 -4.56
CA PRO A 82 8.72 0.83 -4.42
C PRO A 82 9.21 1.86 -5.44
N PHE A 83 8.29 2.55 -6.10
CA PHE A 83 8.59 3.54 -7.15
C PHE A 83 8.04 4.93 -6.86
N THR A 84 7.30 5.09 -5.75
CA THR A 84 6.87 6.35 -5.18
C THR A 84 7.08 6.32 -3.66
N GLN A 85 6.99 7.49 -3.04
CA GLN A 85 6.93 7.64 -1.59
C GLN A 85 5.61 8.31 -1.27
N GLU A 86 4.85 7.69 -0.36
CA GLU A 86 3.53 8.18 0.05
C GLU A 86 3.55 8.50 1.54
N TYR A 87 2.97 9.64 1.90
CA TYR A 87 2.81 10.06 3.29
C TYR A 87 1.38 9.77 3.74
N TYR A 88 1.24 9.10 4.88
CA TYR A 88 -0.06 8.89 5.49
C TYR A 88 -0.45 10.05 6.39
N GLY A 89 -1.72 10.40 6.36
CA GLY A 89 -2.29 11.42 7.22
C GLY A 89 -3.57 10.95 7.88
N VAL A 90 -3.83 11.46 9.07
CA VAL A 90 -5.09 11.28 9.77
C VAL A 90 -5.97 12.49 9.53
N GLY A 91 -7.12 12.28 8.87
CA GLY A 91 -8.10 13.35 8.64
C GLY A 91 -8.82 13.74 9.93
N ILE A 92 -8.75 15.02 10.29
CA ILE A 92 -9.44 15.59 11.46
C ILE A 92 -10.20 16.87 11.07
N ARG A 93 -11.03 17.40 11.98
CA ARG A 93 -11.67 18.69 11.78
C ARG A 93 -10.63 19.80 11.68
N LYS A 94 -10.74 20.64 10.66
CA LYS A 94 -9.87 21.80 10.50
C LYS A 94 -9.89 22.69 11.75
N GLY A 95 -8.70 23.02 12.28
CA GLY A 95 -8.52 23.87 13.46
C GLY A 95 -8.59 23.11 14.79
N ASP A 96 -8.81 21.79 14.80
CA ASP A 96 -8.78 20.98 16.02
C ASP A 96 -7.35 20.57 16.40
N THR A 97 -6.55 21.56 16.76
CA THR A 97 -5.14 21.37 17.12
C THR A 97 -4.96 20.54 18.40
N ALA A 98 -5.93 20.60 19.32
CA ALA A 98 -5.90 19.80 20.55
C ALA A 98 -6.01 18.31 20.23
N PHE A 99 -6.91 17.95 19.32
CA PHE A 99 -7.06 16.55 18.88
C PHE A 99 -5.87 16.08 18.05
N ALA A 100 -5.31 16.95 17.19
CA ALA A 100 -4.07 16.63 16.46
C ALA A 100 -2.92 16.25 17.41
N LYS A 101 -2.71 17.01 18.48
CA LYS A 101 -1.70 16.71 19.50
C LYS A 101 -1.94 15.39 20.22
N GLN A 102 -3.21 15.08 20.53
CA GLN A 102 -3.55 13.80 21.15
C GLN A 102 -3.24 12.61 20.22
N ILE A 103 -3.57 12.73 18.93
CA ILE A 103 -3.25 11.70 17.94
C ILE A 103 -1.74 11.52 17.80
N ASN A 104 -0.99 12.61 17.68
CA ASN A 104 0.46 12.54 17.55
C ASN A 104 1.11 11.90 18.78
N ALA A 105 0.66 12.26 19.98
CA ALA A 105 1.13 11.64 21.22
C ALA A 105 0.83 10.12 21.25
N ALA A 106 -0.37 9.71 20.81
CA ALA A 106 -0.73 8.31 20.75
C ALA A 106 0.13 7.52 19.74
N ILE A 107 0.45 8.11 18.59
CA ILE A 107 1.37 7.51 17.59
C ILE A 107 2.78 7.37 18.18
N GLU A 108 3.29 8.42 18.85
CA GLU A 108 4.60 8.37 19.51
C GLU A 108 4.66 7.29 20.59
N ASP A 109 3.63 7.18 21.41
CA ASP A 109 3.55 6.15 22.46
C ASP A 109 3.49 4.75 21.86
N MET A 110 2.75 4.56 20.77
CA MET A 110 2.70 3.30 20.01
C MET A 110 4.08 2.91 19.48
N ILE A 111 4.87 3.88 18.99
CA ILE A 111 6.23 3.65 18.52
C ILE A 111 7.16 3.30 19.70
N LYS A 112 7.15 4.10 20.78
CA LYS A 112 8.00 3.92 21.97
C LYS A 112 7.73 2.58 22.68
N SER A 113 6.47 2.14 22.73
CA SER A 113 6.10 0.84 23.34
C SER A 113 6.42 -0.37 22.47
N GLY A 114 6.83 -0.17 21.20
CA GLY A 114 7.04 -1.22 20.21
C GLY A 114 5.77 -1.78 19.59
N GLU A 115 4.59 -1.22 19.89
CA GLU A 115 3.32 -1.69 19.32
C GLU A 115 3.24 -1.43 17.82
N TRP A 116 3.81 -0.31 17.35
CA TRP A 116 3.87 0.00 15.93
C TRP A 116 4.61 -1.10 15.14
N GLU A 117 5.79 -1.49 15.62
CA GLU A 117 6.59 -2.54 14.98
C GLU A 117 5.87 -3.90 15.00
N ARG A 118 5.31 -4.28 16.16
CA ARG A 118 4.51 -5.51 16.29
C ARG A 118 3.29 -5.52 15.37
N ALA A 119 2.63 -4.37 15.17
CA ALA A 119 1.50 -4.27 14.27
C ALA A 119 1.92 -4.49 12.81
N ILE A 120 3.06 -3.91 12.38
CA ILE A 120 3.62 -4.15 11.05
C ILE A 120 3.94 -5.65 10.87
N GLU A 121 4.71 -6.24 11.77
CA GLU A 121 5.10 -7.65 11.70
C GLU A 121 3.89 -8.59 11.62
N LYS A 122 2.90 -8.37 12.48
CA LYS A 122 1.69 -9.19 12.51
C LYS A 122 0.90 -9.12 11.20
N ASN A 123 0.79 -7.94 10.59
CA ASN A 123 -0.02 -7.74 9.39
C ASN A 123 0.71 -8.06 8.08
N THR A 124 2.02 -8.29 8.14
CA THR A 124 2.85 -8.67 6.99
C THR A 124 3.50 -10.04 7.16
N GLU A 125 3.03 -10.83 8.15
CA GLU A 125 3.55 -12.17 8.46
C GLU A 125 3.56 -13.07 7.22
N GLY A 126 4.66 -13.82 7.04
CA GLY A 126 4.84 -14.70 5.89
C GLY A 126 5.24 -13.99 4.61
N THR A 127 5.57 -12.71 4.66
CA THR A 127 6.15 -11.92 3.58
C THR A 127 7.57 -11.46 3.96
N ASP A 128 8.32 -10.97 2.99
CA ASP A 128 9.63 -10.36 3.18
C ASP A 128 9.57 -8.83 3.31
N TYR A 129 8.37 -8.28 3.58
CA TYR A 129 8.18 -6.85 3.76
C TYR A 129 9.00 -6.31 4.92
N GLN A 130 9.72 -5.22 4.66
CA GLN A 130 10.41 -4.42 5.67
C GLN A 130 10.13 -2.94 5.41
N PRO A 131 9.64 -2.17 6.40
CA PRO A 131 9.51 -0.73 6.24
C PRO A 131 10.88 -0.09 5.99
N ASP A 132 10.94 0.88 5.08
CA ASP A 132 12.18 1.60 4.81
C ASP A 132 12.62 2.38 6.06
N PRO A 133 13.78 2.06 6.66
CA PRO A 133 14.24 2.68 7.90
C PRO A 133 14.56 4.17 7.75
N LYS A 134 14.68 4.67 6.52
CA LYS A 134 14.84 6.10 6.25
C LYS A 134 13.59 6.91 6.62
N TYR A 135 12.42 6.28 6.53
CA TYR A 135 11.13 6.95 6.72
C TYR A 135 10.30 6.35 7.85
N ASN A 136 10.77 5.27 8.47
CA ASN A 136 10.04 4.50 9.46
C ASN A 136 10.94 4.12 10.66
N PRO A 137 10.41 4.15 11.89
CA PRO A 137 9.06 4.60 12.22
C PRO A 137 8.83 6.08 11.88
N PRO A 138 7.56 6.49 11.65
CA PRO A 138 7.26 7.88 11.29
C PRO A 138 7.53 8.85 12.45
N THR A 139 7.81 10.11 12.11
CA THR A 139 7.78 11.22 13.06
C THR A 139 6.47 11.97 12.83
N PRO A 140 5.50 11.90 13.76
CA PRO A 140 4.24 12.61 13.60
C PRO A 140 4.45 14.11 13.59
N ASP A 141 3.71 14.83 12.76
CA ASP A 141 3.62 16.28 12.78
C ASP A 141 2.15 16.74 12.85
N GLU A 142 1.93 18.02 13.09
CA GLU A 142 0.58 18.56 13.24
C GLU A 142 -0.08 18.85 11.87
N GLY A 143 0.66 18.68 10.78
CA GLY A 143 0.24 19.08 9.45
C GLY A 143 0.13 20.60 9.29
N GLU A 144 -0.13 21.08 8.07
CA GLU A 144 -0.43 22.48 7.76
C GLU A 144 -1.93 22.77 7.76
#